data_6647a6f17da17fd5591e1c9e6ba016d1
#
_entry.id   6647a6f17da17fd5591e1c9e6ba016d1
#
_cell.length_a   1.000
_cell.length_b   1.000
_cell.length_c   1.000
_cell.angle_alpha   90.00
_cell.angle_beta   90.00
_cell.angle_gamma   90.00
#
_symmetry.space_group_name_H-M   'P 1'
#
loop_
_entity.id
_entity.type
_entity.pdbx_description
1 polymer ?
#
loop_
_entity_poly.entity_id
_entity_poly.type
_entity_poly.pdbx_seq_one_letter_code
_entity_poly.pdbx_strand_id
1 'polypeptide(L)'
;VPNDNPVTSPAPLRHLLAEVAMARLAEAQALNEEALRQALSQGRPAKCKARILAVVSSKGGVGKTTLCAALASTLHLKGGQTLAIDLDPQNAMQYHLGVQPDVAGMGSASLTGESWSDLLLPGSAESLLLPYGALTEEERHTLERYMANDRHWLARQLARMTLDENDVVILDTPPGRTLYLEQALDVADQIVVVTNTDAASFLTLDQMDSLLATPNMRAPSSEYSYVVNQFDASREFSRDMHEVLKRRLGGKLLGVVSMDHALGEALAYGHNPLLGAGSSPACQDLLNLSEQLKSRLEF
;
A
#
# COMPACT_ATOMS: atom_id res chain seq x y z
N VAL A 1 -30.73 -53.75 -26.03
CA VAL A 1 -29.53 -53.04 -26.42
C VAL A 1 -29.75 -51.58 -26.04
N PRO A 2 -29.09 -51.01 -25.06
CA PRO A 2 -29.19 -49.60 -24.75
C PRO A 2 -28.32 -48.80 -25.72
N ASN A 3 -28.90 -47.78 -26.27
CA ASN A 3 -28.29 -46.84 -27.21
C ASN A 3 -27.49 -45.80 -26.38
N ASP A 4 -26.19 -46.01 -26.26
CA ASP A 4 -25.26 -45.02 -25.71
C ASP A 4 -24.96 -43.96 -26.78
N ASN A 5 -25.72 -42.90 -26.76
CA ASN A 5 -25.33 -41.68 -27.45
C ASN A 5 -24.36 -40.88 -26.56
N PRO A 6 -23.11 -40.65 -26.95
CA PRO A 6 -22.25 -39.78 -26.19
C PRO A 6 -22.75 -38.34 -26.32
N VAL A 7 -23.16 -37.80 -25.19
CA VAL A 7 -23.43 -36.36 -25.04
C VAL A 7 -22.16 -35.61 -25.42
N THR A 8 -22.13 -35.03 -26.59
CA THR A 8 -21.03 -34.20 -27.09
C THR A 8 -20.89 -32.99 -26.18
N SER A 9 -19.74 -32.96 -25.56
CA SER A 9 -19.22 -31.93 -24.62
C SER A 9 -19.42 -30.48 -25.15
N PRO A 10 -19.71 -29.52 -24.28
CA PRO A 10 -19.77 -28.09 -24.62
C PRO A 10 -18.38 -27.46 -24.81
N ALA A 11 -17.33 -28.22 -25.10
CA ALA A 11 -15.95 -27.77 -25.29
C ALA A 11 -15.76 -26.66 -26.35
N PRO A 12 -16.44 -26.69 -27.52
CA PRO A 12 -16.24 -25.64 -28.52
C PRO A 12 -16.74 -24.26 -28.10
N LEU A 13 -17.86 -24.19 -27.38
CA LEU A 13 -18.41 -22.90 -26.93
C LEU A 13 -17.55 -22.23 -25.86
N ARG A 14 -17.00 -23.00 -24.90
CA ARG A 14 -16.10 -22.49 -23.89
C ARG A 14 -14.79 -21.93 -24.49
N HIS A 15 -14.27 -22.59 -25.50
CA HIS A 15 -13.08 -22.14 -26.21
C HIS A 15 -13.34 -20.82 -26.95
N LEU A 16 -14.46 -20.74 -27.69
CA LEU A 16 -14.85 -19.49 -28.37
C LEU A 16 -15.10 -18.32 -27.40
N LEU A 17 -15.76 -18.61 -26.28
CA LEU A 17 -15.95 -17.57 -25.22
C LEU A 17 -14.62 -17.11 -24.62
N ALA A 18 -13.67 -18.02 -24.41
CA ALA A 18 -12.33 -17.66 -23.94
C ALA A 18 -11.57 -16.82 -24.99
N GLU A 19 -11.64 -17.16 -26.27
CA GLU A 19 -11.05 -16.37 -27.36
C GLU A 19 -11.67 -14.97 -27.44
N VAL A 20 -12.97 -14.83 -27.32
CA VAL A 20 -13.64 -13.53 -27.29
C VAL A 20 -13.24 -12.72 -26.07
N ALA A 21 -13.14 -13.35 -24.90
CA ALA A 21 -12.68 -12.68 -23.67
C ALA A 21 -11.23 -12.18 -23.80
N MET A 22 -10.36 -13.01 -24.35
CA MET A 22 -8.95 -12.64 -24.61
C MET A 22 -8.84 -11.50 -25.62
N ALA A 23 -9.63 -11.54 -26.69
CA ALA A 23 -9.64 -10.45 -27.69
C ALA A 23 -10.12 -9.12 -27.09
N ARG A 24 -11.17 -9.13 -26.26
CA ARG A 24 -11.63 -7.94 -25.54
C ARG A 24 -10.61 -7.40 -24.56
N LEU A 25 -9.92 -8.29 -23.85
CA LEU A 25 -8.85 -7.90 -22.94
C LEU A 25 -7.69 -7.25 -23.70
N ALA A 26 -7.25 -7.83 -24.82
CA ALA A 26 -6.20 -7.27 -25.65
C ALA A 26 -6.58 -5.90 -26.24
N GLU A 27 -7.84 -5.73 -26.67
CA GLU A 27 -8.34 -4.44 -27.14
C GLU A 27 -8.34 -3.38 -26.02
N ALA A 28 -8.83 -3.73 -24.82
CA ALA A 28 -8.80 -2.84 -23.66
C ALA A 28 -7.36 -2.45 -23.26
N GLN A 29 -6.44 -3.38 -23.30
CA GLN A 29 -5.01 -3.11 -23.05
C GLN A 29 -4.42 -2.15 -24.09
N ALA A 30 -4.72 -2.36 -25.38
CA ALA A 30 -4.23 -1.49 -26.44
C ALA A 30 -4.76 -0.04 -26.31
N LEU A 31 -6.05 0.11 -25.98
CA LEU A 31 -6.66 1.42 -25.72
C LEU A 31 -6.03 2.11 -24.50
N ASN A 32 -5.77 1.35 -23.45
CA ASN A 32 -5.12 1.86 -22.25
C ASN A 32 -3.67 2.29 -22.50
N GLU A 33 -2.91 1.52 -23.30
CA GLU A 33 -1.54 1.90 -23.70
C GLU A 33 -1.52 3.20 -24.50
N GLU A 34 -2.47 3.40 -25.40
CA GLU A 34 -2.56 4.65 -26.16
C GLU A 34 -2.90 5.83 -25.25
N ALA A 35 -3.88 5.64 -24.32
CA ALA A 35 -4.22 6.66 -23.33
C ALA A 35 -3.02 7.03 -22.42
N LEU A 36 -2.21 6.05 -22.04
CA LEU A 36 -0.98 6.27 -21.27
C LEU A 36 0.06 7.05 -22.09
N ARG A 37 0.26 6.72 -23.37
CA ARG A 37 1.17 7.47 -24.24
C ARG A 37 0.75 8.93 -24.38
N GLN A 38 -0.55 9.19 -24.54
CA GLN A 38 -1.07 10.56 -24.60
C GLN A 38 -0.88 11.29 -23.28
N ALA A 39 -1.11 10.60 -22.13
CA ALA A 39 -0.89 11.18 -20.82
C ALA A 39 0.60 11.55 -20.58
N LEU A 40 1.54 10.73 -21.04
CA LEU A 40 2.99 11.01 -20.94
C LEU A 40 3.38 12.31 -21.61
N SER A 41 2.73 12.68 -22.72
CA SER A 41 3.01 13.94 -23.43
C SER A 41 2.59 15.19 -22.66
N GLN A 42 1.72 15.04 -21.63
CA GLN A 42 1.17 16.15 -20.85
C GLN A 42 2.00 16.51 -19.60
N GLY A 43 3.13 15.82 -19.35
CA GLY A 43 3.97 16.06 -18.18
C GLY A 43 3.36 15.55 -16.87
N ARG A 44 3.76 16.14 -15.73
CA ARG A 44 3.25 15.76 -14.41
C ARG A 44 1.76 16.16 -14.26
N PRO A 45 0.88 15.29 -13.80
CA PRO A 45 -0.54 15.62 -13.55
C PRO A 45 -0.68 16.61 -12.37
N ALA A 46 -1.84 17.21 -12.25
CA ALA A 46 -2.19 18.00 -11.08
C ALA A 46 -2.04 17.14 -9.79
N LYS A 47 -1.58 17.78 -8.72
CA LYS A 47 -1.43 17.09 -7.43
C LYS A 47 -2.80 16.58 -6.96
N CYS A 48 -2.84 15.35 -6.46
CA CYS A 48 -4.00 14.81 -5.76
C CYS A 48 -4.36 15.72 -4.58
N LYS A 49 -5.64 15.96 -4.34
CA LYS A 49 -6.10 16.80 -3.21
C LYS A 49 -5.93 16.11 -1.88
N ALA A 50 -6.09 14.77 -1.83
CA ALA A 50 -5.92 13.98 -0.62
C ALA A 50 -4.51 14.09 -0.05
N ARG A 51 -4.39 13.86 1.25
CA ARG A 51 -3.11 13.75 1.94
C ARG A 51 -2.56 12.35 1.75
N ILE A 52 -1.31 12.23 1.30
CA ILE A 52 -0.70 10.94 0.95
C ILE A 52 0.39 10.58 1.94
N LEU A 53 0.20 9.44 2.61
CA LEU A 53 1.16 8.81 3.51
C LEU A 53 1.75 7.56 2.83
N ALA A 54 3.04 7.55 2.54
CA ALA A 54 3.74 6.34 2.09
C ALA A 54 4.39 5.63 3.28
N VAL A 55 4.09 4.35 3.44
CA VAL A 55 4.72 3.49 4.46
C VAL A 55 5.72 2.58 3.77
N VAL A 56 6.98 2.71 4.14
CA VAL A 56 8.10 2.10 3.43
C VAL A 56 9.02 1.35 4.38
N SER A 57 9.79 0.40 3.88
CA SER A 57 10.81 -0.29 4.66
C SER A 57 11.95 -0.79 3.77
N SER A 58 13.15 -0.90 4.31
CA SER A 58 14.31 -1.44 3.59
C SER A 58 14.27 -2.97 3.48
N LYS A 59 13.59 -3.65 4.40
CA LYS A 59 13.49 -5.12 4.42
C LYS A 59 12.07 -5.60 4.71
N GLY A 60 11.80 -6.87 4.37
CA GLY A 60 10.54 -7.54 4.70
C GLY A 60 10.44 -7.95 6.17
N GLY A 61 9.23 -8.27 6.62
CA GLY A 61 8.97 -8.80 7.96
C GLY A 61 8.97 -7.77 9.10
N VAL A 62 9.09 -6.48 8.80
CA VAL A 62 9.07 -5.40 9.84
C VAL A 62 7.65 -5.04 10.31
N GLY A 63 6.62 -5.72 9.81
CA GLY A 63 5.23 -5.43 10.16
C GLY A 63 4.61 -4.23 9.46
N LYS A 64 5.17 -3.83 8.32
CA LYS A 64 4.73 -2.66 7.55
C LYS A 64 3.25 -2.71 7.15
N THR A 65 2.81 -3.80 6.52
CA THR A 65 1.41 -4.00 6.10
C THR A 65 0.44 -3.99 7.28
N THR A 66 0.81 -4.63 8.40
CA THR A 66 0.05 -4.58 9.65
C THR A 66 -0.08 -3.15 10.18
N LEU A 67 1.01 -2.39 10.14
CA LEU A 67 1.02 -0.99 10.53
C LEU A 67 0.14 -0.14 9.61
N CYS A 68 0.19 -0.36 8.29
CA CYS A 68 -0.69 0.31 7.32
C CYS A 68 -2.17 0.06 7.63
N ALA A 69 -2.55 -1.20 7.88
CA ALA A 69 -3.91 -1.57 8.22
C ALA A 69 -4.37 -0.95 9.56
N ALA A 70 -3.49 -0.93 10.56
CA ALA A 70 -3.75 -0.26 11.83
C ALA A 70 -3.94 1.25 11.66
N LEU A 71 -3.09 1.91 10.88
CA LEU A 71 -3.21 3.34 10.57
C LEU A 71 -4.47 3.64 9.75
N ALA A 72 -4.85 2.77 8.80
CA ALA A 72 -6.11 2.91 8.08
C ALA A 72 -7.33 2.91 9.01
N SER A 73 -7.24 2.18 10.12
CA SER A 73 -8.29 2.09 11.13
C SER A 73 -8.28 3.24 12.16
N THR A 74 -7.20 4.01 12.26
CA THR A 74 -7.01 5.01 13.34
C THR A 74 -6.76 6.42 12.84
N LEU A 75 -6.25 6.58 11.63
CA LEU A 75 -5.85 7.87 11.06
C LEU A 75 -6.97 8.42 10.18
N HIS A 76 -7.81 9.27 10.75
CA HIS A 76 -8.89 9.93 10.03
C HIS A 76 -8.82 11.44 10.23
N LEU A 77 -8.89 12.21 9.15
CA LEU A 77 -9.07 13.64 9.21
C LEU A 77 -10.57 13.99 9.31
N LYS A 78 -10.87 15.14 9.91
CA LYS A 78 -12.26 15.53 10.14
C LYS A 78 -13.01 15.74 8.81
N GLY A 79 -14.04 14.94 8.60
CA GLY A 79 -14.91 15.02 7.42
C GLY A 79 -14.36 14.32 6.18
N GLY A 80 -13.20 13.66 6.29
CA GLY A 80 -12.60 12.88 5.22
C GLY A 80 -12.69 11.36 5.43
N GLN A 81 -12.32 10.62 4.39
CA GLN A 81 -12.20 9.18 4.39
C GLN A 81 -10.73 8.76 4.40
N THR A 82 -10.45 7.56 4.89
CA THR A 82 -9.11 6.97 4.81
C THR A 82 -9.13 5.80 3.84
N LEU A 83 -8.27 5.89 2.83
CA LEU A 83 -8.10 4.89 1.80
C LEU A 83 -6.71 4.25 1.94
N ALA A 84 -6.67 2.93 2.16
CA ALA A 84 -5.44 2.16 2.05
C ALA A 84 -5.31 1.59 0.63
N ILE A 85 -4.16 1.79 0.01
CA ILE A 85 -3.81 1.21 -1.30
C ILE A 85 -2.65 0.26 -1.11
N ASP A 86 -2.86 -1.00 -1.45
CA ASP A 86 -1.82 -2.02 -1.44
C ASP A 86 -1.06 -1.98 -2.77
N LEU A 87 0.19 -1.55 -2.72
CA LEU A 87 1.12 -1.54 -3.85
C LEU A 87 2.06 -2.74 -3.83
N ASP A 88 1.96 -3.62 -2.81
CA ASP A 88 2.81 -4.81 -2.71
C ASP A 88 2.19 -5.96 -3.54
N PRO A 89 2.92 -6.52 -4.52
CA PRO A 89 2.46 -7.69 -5.26
C PRO A 89 2.11 -8.92 -4.41
N GLN A 90 2.54 -8.96 -3.14
CA GLN A 90 2.12 -10.00 -2.19
C GLN A 90 0.64 -9.85 -1.79
N ASN A 91 0.01 -8.70 -2.02
CA ASN A 91 -1.43 -8.45 -1.83
C ASN A 91 -1.91 -8.86 -0.41
N ALA A 92 -1.11 -8.53 0.61
CA ALA A 92 -1.34 -9.01 1.97
C ALA A 92 -2.31 -8.14 2.77
N MET A 93 -2.53 -6.88 2.39
CA MET A 93 -3.35 -5.95 3.16
C MET A 93 -4.81 -6.36 3.22
N GLN A 94 -5.33 -7.01 2.18
CA GLN A 94 -6.71 -7.51 2.13
C GLN A 94 -7.04 -8.42 3.34
N TYR A 95 -6.08 -9.25 3.78
CA TYR A 95 -6.29 -10.14 4.93
C TYR A 95 -6.37 -9.37 6.24
N HIS A 96 -5.62 -8.27 6.38
CA HIS A 96 -5.61 -7.43 7.57
C HIS A 96 -6.85 -6.53 7.69
N LEU A 97 -7.55 -6.30 6.60
CA LEU A 97 -8.77 -5.48 6.58
C LEU A 97 -10.06 -6.30 6.40
N GLY A 98 -9.95 -7.63 6.49
CA GLY A 98 -11.09 -8.54 6.46
C GLY A 98 -11.76 -8.67 5.10
N VAL A 99 -11.05 -8.36 4.02
CA VAL A 99 -11.55 -8.48 2.65
C VAL A 99 -11.30 -9.89 2.14
N GLN A 100 -12.26 -10.46 1.40
CA GLN A 100 -12.14 -11.78 0.80
C GLN A 100 -10.95 -11.84 -0.19
N PRO A 101 -10.25 -12.98 -0.28
CA PRO A 101 -9.20 -13.17 -1.28
C PRO A 101 -9.77 -13.17 -2.71
N ASP A 102 -8.88 -13.03 -3.69
CA ASP A 102 -9.16 -13.12 -5.14
C ASP A 102 -10.11 -12.04 -5.70
N VAL A 103 -10.16 -10.88 -5.07
CA VAL A 103 -10.86 -9.71 -5.63
C VAL A 103 -9.98 -8.98 -6.66
N ALA A 104 -10.63 -8.32 -7.61
CA ALA A 104 -9.96 -7.40 -8.53
C ALA A 104 -9.32 -6.24 -7.74
N GLY A 105 -8.20 -5.75 -8.20
CA GLY A 105 -7.45 -4.69 -7.55
C GLY A 105 -6.83 -3.70 -8.53
N MET A 106 -5.99 -2.83 -8.00
CA MET A 106 -5.35 -1.76 -8.77
C MET A 106 -4.52 -2.29 -9.94
N GLY A 107 -3.95 -3.49 -9.81
CA GLY A 107 -3.13 -4.10 -10.86
C GLY A 107 -3.92 -4.37 -12.12
N SER A 108 -5.02 -5.13 -12.03
CA SER A 108 -5.87 -5.45 -13.18
C SER A 108 -6.53 -4.20 -13.77
N ALA A 109 -7.05 -3.30 -12.93
CA ALA A 109 -7.64 -2.05 -13.37
C ALA A 109 -6.65 -1.17 -14.15
N SER A 110 -5.39 -1.13 -13.71
CA SER A 110 -4.34 -0.38 -14.40
C SER A 110 -3.99 -0.93 -15.78
N LEU A 111 -4.17 -2.23 -16.00
CA LEU A 111 -3.94 -2.88 -17.28
C LEU A 111 -5.09 -2.68 -18.26
N THR A 112 -6.33 -2.60 -17.76
CA THR A 112 -7.54 -2.46 -18.57
C THR A 112 -8.02 -1.01 -18.71
N GLY A 113 -7.47 -0.08 -17.92
CA GLY A 113 -7.94 1.31 -17.88
C GLY A 113 -9.20 1.53 -17.05
N GLU A 114 -9.63 0.52 -16.28
CA GLU A 114 -10.75 0.61 -15.35
C GLU A 114 -10.47 1.62 -14.24
N SER A 115 -11.50 2.27 -13.73
CA SER A 115 -11.35 3.24 -12.64
C SER A 115 -11.03 2.54 -11.32
N TRP A 116 -10.00 3.01 -10.65
CA TRP A 116 -9.66 2.55 -9.29
C TRP A 116 -10.79 2.82 -8.28
N SER A 117 -11.56 3.88 -8.50
CA SER A 117 -12.69 4.22 -7.63
C SER A 117 -13.80 3.17 -7.63
N ASP A 118 -13.94 2.42 -8.72
CA ASP A 118 -14.97 1.38 -8.85
C ASP A 118 -14.59 0.07 -8.12
N LEU A 119 -13.32 -0.06 -7.72
CA LEU A 119 -12.77 -1.25 -7.05
C LEU A 119 -12.54 -1.04 -5.55
N LEU A 120 -12.94 0.08 -5.00
CA LEU A 120 -12.79 0.35 -3.56
C LEU A 120 -13.69 -0.57 -2.74
N LEU A 121 -13.10 -1.20 -1.74
CA LEU A 121 -13.76 -2.14 -0.86
C LEU A 121 -13.85 -1.54 0.57
N PRO A 122 -14.94 -1.78 1.31
CA PRO A 122 -14.99 -1.41 2.71
C PRO A 122 -13.99 -2.23 3.51
N GLY A 123 -13.12 -1.54 4.25
CA GLY A 123 -12.23 -2.12 5.23
C GLY A 123 -12.80 -2.02 6.65
N SER A 124 -11.96 -2.29 7.66
CA SER A 124 -12.33 -2.10 9.06
C SER A 124 -12.35 -0.62 9.44
N ALA A 125 -13.14 -0.27 10.49
CA ALA A 125 -13.19 1.08 11.08
C ALA A 125 -13.45 2.21 10.07
N GLU A 126 -14.43 2.01 9.18
CA GLU A 126 -14.84 3.01 8.16
C GLU A 126 -13.75 3.36 7.14
N SER A 127 -12.67 2.58 7.06
CA SER A 127 -11.65 2.73 6.02
C SER A 127 -12.09 2.10 4.71
N LEU A 128 -11.45 2.53 3.62
CA LEU A 128 -11.55 1.92 2.31
C LEU A 128 -10.25 1.20 1.96
N LEU A 129 -10.33 0.14 1.18
CA LEU A 129 -9.19 -0.59 0.66
C LEU A 129 -9.25 -0.68 -0.87
N LEU A 130 -8.15 -0.36 -1.52
CA LEU A 130 -7.85 -0.78 -2.88
C LEU A 130 -6.76 -1.86 -2.81
N PRO A 131 -7.09 -3.15 -3.00
CA PRO A 131 -6.10 -4.22 -2.98
C PRO A 131 -5.19 -4.15 -4.21
N TYR A 132 -4.02 -4.77 -4.13
CA TYR A 132 -3.18 -4.98 -5.32
C TYR A 132 -3.91 -5.84 -6.35
N GLY A 133 -4.60 -6.85 -5.90
CA GLY A 133 -5.31 -7.83 -6.73
C GLY A 133 -4.39 -8.95 -7.22
N ALA A 134 -5.00 -9.99 -7.80
CA ALA A 134 -4.27 -11.10 -8.39
C ALA A 134 -3.84 -10.73 -9.82
N LEU A 135 -2.56 -10.86 -10.11
CA LEU A 135 -1.96 -10.73 -11.44
C LEU A 135 -1.14 -11.96 -11.77
N THR A 136 -1.13 -12.35 -13.04
CA THR A 136 -0.13 -13.28 -13.56
C THR A 136 1.26 -12.57 -13.58
N GLU A 137 2.32 -13.34 -13.71
CA GLU A 137 3.67 -12.78 -13.80
C GLU A 137 3.83 -11.86 -15.03
N GLU A 138 3.23 -12.23 -16.16
CA GLU A 138 3.25 -11.42 -17.38
C GLU A 138 2.50 -10.09 -17.21
N GLU A 139 1.33 -10.11 -16.60
CA GLU A 139 0.55 -8.93 -16.26
C GLU A 139 1.33 -8.00 -15.31
N ARG A 140 1.97 -8.55 -14.28
CA ARG A 140 2.82 -7.80 -13.37
C ARG A 140 3.98 -7.13 -14.11
N HIS A 141 4.69 -7.84 -14.97
CA HIS A 141 5.76 -7.27 -15.78
C HIS A 141 5.26 -6.15 -16.70
N THR A 142 4.04 -6.27 -17.23
CA THR A 142 3.44 -5.23 -18.05
C THR A 142 3.12 -3.98 -17.22
N LEU A 143 2.56 -4.15 -16.02
CA LEU A 143 2.32 -3.07 -15.07
C LEU A 143 3.62 -2.37 -14.67
N GLU A 144 4.67 -3.13 -14.35
CA GLU A 144 5.98 -2.60 -14.01
C GLU A 144 6.63 -1.83 -15.16
N ARG A 145 6.41 -2.25 -16.42
CA ARG A 145 6.83 -1.46 -17.60
C ARG A 145 6.12 -0.11 -17.68
N TYR A 146 4.83 -0.04 -17.34
CA TYR A 146 4.12 1.26 -17.28
C TYR A 146 4.76 2.19 -16.26
N MET A 147 5.06 1.69 -15.06
CA MET A 147 5.75 2.45 -14.02
C MET A 147 7.17 2.88 -14.41
N ALA A 148 7.93 1.99 -15.07
CA ALA A 148 9.28 2.28 -15.52
C ALA A 148 9.33 3.38 -16.59
N ASN A 149 8.31 3.44 -17.45
CA ASN A 149 8.21 4.42 -18.53
C ASN A 149 7.55 5.75 -18.10
N ASP A 150 6.83 5.75 -16.99
CA ASP A 150 6.16 6.94 -16.47
C ASP A 150 6.46 7.12 -14.97
N ARG A 151 7.37 8.01 -14.66
CA ARG A 151 7.73 8.36 -13.29
C ARG A 151 6.52 8.84 -12.47
N HIS A 152 5.53 9.44 -13.11
CA HIS A 152 4.34 10.00 -12.50
C HIS A 152 3.10 9.10 -12.69
N TRP A 153 3.32 7.82 -12.95
CA TRP A 153 2.24 6.86 -13.20
C TRP A 153 1.23 6.82 -12.05
N LEU A 154 1.69 6.67 -10.80
CA LEU A 154 0.81 6.65 -9.63
C LEU A 154 0.10 8.00 -9.43
N ALA A 155 0.80 9.11 -9.67
CA ALA A 155 0.19 10.44 -9.60
C ALA A 155 -0.98 10.57 -10.59
N ARG A 156 -0.86 9.98 -11.79
CA ARG A 156 -1.97 9.98 -12.78
C ARG A 156 -3.14 9.12 -12.34
N GLN A 157 -2.87 7.97 -11.73
CA GLN A 157 -3.95 7.12 -11.21
C GLN A 157 -4.70 7.83 -10.08
N LEU A 158 -4.01 8.42 -9.13
CA LEU A 158 -4.61 9.17 -8.03
C LEU A 158 -5.37 10.42 -8.51
N ALA A 159 -4.87 11.12 -9.54
CA ALA A 159 -5.54 12.28 -10.12
C ALA A 159 -6.87 11.94 -10.81
N ARG A 160 -7.07 10.69 -11.20
CA ARG A 160 -8.34 10.19 -11.78
C ARG A 160 -9.39 9.82 -10.72
N MET A 161 -8.95 9.66 -9.47
CA MET A 161 -9.85 9.34 -8.36
C MET A 161 -10.51 10.61 -7.84
N THR A 162 -11.77 10.51 -7.42
CA THR A 162 -12.48 11.60 -6.75
C THR A 162 -12.13 11.61 -5.28
N LEU A 163 -11.02 12.28 -4.95
CA LEU A 163 -10.50 12.40 -3.59
C LEU A 163 -10.53 13.89 -3.16
N ASP A 164 -10.88 14.14 -1.91
CA ASP A 164 -10.99 15.46 -1.32
C ASP A 164 -9.78 15.81 -0.43
N GLU A 165 -9.66 17.07 -0.05
CA GLU A 165 -8.52 17.58 0.74
C GLU A 165 -8.43 17.00 2.16
N ASN A 166 -9.54 16.51 2.69
CA ASN A 166 -9.62 15.86 3.99
C ASN A 166 -9.47 14.33 3.92
N ASP A 167 -9.35 13.77 2.71
CA ASP A 167 -9.11 12.35 2.56
C ASP A 167 -7.62 12.03 2.81
N VAL A 168 -7.38 10.86 3.36
CA VAL A 168 -6.03 10.31 3.58
C VAL A 168 -5.86 9.07 2.73
N VAL A 169 -4.79 9.04 1.97
CA VAL A 169 -4.36 7.85 1.22
C VAL A 169 -3.12 7.26 1.90
N ILE A 170 -3.20 6.03 2.33
CA ILE A 170 -2.08 5.27 2.92
C ILE A 170 -1.60 4.28 1.86
N LEU A 171 -0.33 4.39 1.47
CA LEU A 171 0.30 3.52 0.48
C LEU A 171 1.16 2.47 1.19
N ASP A 172 0.80 1.20 1.08
CA ASP A 172 1.65 0.09 1.50
C ASP A 172 2.55 -0.33 0.33
N THR A 173 3.86 -0.27 0.51
CA THR A 173 4.84 -0.54 -0.53
C THR A 173 5.53 -1.89 -0.30
N PRO A 174 6.02 -2.59 -1.34
CA PRO A 174 6.90 -3.73 -1.15
C PRO A 174 8.21 -3.31 -0.46
N PRO A 175 8.89 -4.23 0.25
CA PRO A 175 10.14 -3.92 0.92
C PRO A 175 11.28 -3.64 -0.07
N GLY A 176 12.22 -2.81 0.33
CA GLY A 176 13.40 -2.45 -0.45
C GLY A 176 13.11 -1.47 -1.59
N ARG A 177 14.12 -1.27 -2.45
CA ARG A 177 14.00 -0.37 -3.59
C ARG A 177 13.31 -1.05 -4.77
N THR A 178 12.10 -0.61 -5.07
CA THR A 178 11.25 -1.11 -6.16
C THR A 178 10.65 0.04 -6.96
N LEU A 179 10.12 -0.25 -8.15
CA LEU A 179 9.35 0.74 -8.93
C LEU A 179 8.13 1.24 -8.13
N TYR A 180 7.46 0.38 -7.39
CA TYR A 180 6.31 0.74 -6.53
C TYR A 180 6.71 1.75 -5.45
N LEU A 181 7.88 1.52 -4.81
CA LEU A 181 8.43 2.47 -3.84
C LEU A 181 8.72 3.83 -4.50
N GLU A 182 9.38 3.84 -5.66
CA GLU A 182 9.72 5.08 -6.37
C GLU A 182 8.46 5.87 -6.76
N GLN A 183 7.41 5.19 -7.19
CA GLN A 183 6.11 5.79 -7.47
C GLN A 183 5.44 6.36 -6.21
N ALA A 184 5.48 5.63 -5.09
CA ALA A 184 4.93 6.11 -3.82
C ALA A 184 5.66 7.34 -3.30
N LEU A 185 6.99 7.36 -3.40
CA LEU A 185 7.82 8.51 -2.98
C LEU A 185 7.55 9.77 -3.83
N ASP A 186 7.20 9.61 -5.12
CA ASP A 186 6.89 10.74 -5.99
C ASP A 186 5.62 11.50 -5.57
N VAL A 187 4.66 10.82 -4.94
CA VAL A 187 3.35 11.40 -4.59
C VAL A 187 3.17 11.71 -3.11
N ALA A 188 3.98 11.12 -2.22
CA ALA A 188 3.79 11.22 -0.78
C ALA A 188 4.00 12.64 -0.23
N ASP A 189 3.11 13.06 0.68
CA ASP A 189 3.29 14.23 1.54
C ASP A 189 4.11 13.88 2.78
N GLN A 190 3.82 12.71 3.36
CA GLN A 190 4.55 12.14 4.50
C GLN A 190 5.05 10.73 4.15
N ILE A 191 6.27 10.42 4.57
CA ILE A 191 6.89 9.11 4.39
C ILE A 191 7.23 8.57 5.78
N VAL A 192 6.69 7.39 6.10
CA VAL A 192 7.01 6.65 7.32
C VAL A 192 7.90 5.47 6.97
N VAL A 193 9.13 5.51 7.43
CA VAL A 193 10.09 4.41 7.31
C VAL A 193 9.94 3.49 8.51
N VAL A 194 9.50 2.26 8.27
CA VAL A 194 9.33 1.26 9.32
C VAL A 194 10.60 0.46 9.50
N THR A 195 11.07 0.38 10.73
CA THR A 195 12.25 -0.38 11.14
C THR A 195 11.97 -1.16 12.42
N ASN A 196 12.81 -2.14 12.75
CA ASN A 196 12.72 -2.93 13.98
C ASN A 196 13.96 -2.75 14.85
N THR A 197 13.88 -3.24 16.09
CA THR A 197 15.01 -3.27 17.04
C THR A 197 15.93 -4.48 16.83
N ASP A 198 16.36 -4.69 15.58
CA ASP A 198 17.33 -5.75 15.23
C ASP A 198 18.55 -5.18 14.47
N ALA A 199 19.64 -5.93 14.46
CA ALA A 199 20.88 -5.49 13.84
C ALA A 199 20.75 -5.27 12.32
N ALA A 200 19.98 -6.10 11.63
CA ALA A 200 19.79 -5.98 10.19
C ALA A 200 19.02 -4.70 9.84
N SER A 201 18.02 -4.34 10.63
CA SER A 201 17.29 -3.07 10.48
C SER A 201 18.21 -1.87 10.66
N PHE A 202 19.07 -1.89 11.67
CA PHE A 202 20.06 -0.82 11.90
C PHE A 202 21.01 -0.64 10.71
N LEU A 203 21.54 -1.74 10.17
CA LEU A 203 22.50 -1.70 9.05
C LEU A 203 21.88 -1.14 7.75
N THR A 204 20.57 -1.21 7.60
CA THR A 204 19.87 -0.72 6.40
C THR A 204 19.41 0.73 6.49
N LEU A 205 19.56 1.40 7.64
CA LEU A 205 19.16 2.81 7.82
C LEU A 205 19.90 3.74 6.87
N ASP A 206 21.21 3.57 6.71
CA ASP A 206 22.00 4.42 5.83
C ASP A 206 21.62 4.28 4.36
N GLN A 207 21.19 3.08 3.95
CA GLN A 207 20.68 2.84 2.59
C GLN A 207 19.37 3.60 2.37
N MET A 208 18.47 3.58 3.35
CA MET A 208 17.20 4.29 3.26
C MET A 208 17.41 5.82 3.29
N ASP A 209 18.25 6.33 4.21
CA ASP A 209 18.60 7.75 4.27
C ASP A 209 19.21 8.22 2.94
N SER A 210 20.13 7.43 2.35
CA SER A 210 20.75 7.74 1.06
C SER A 210 19.73 7.76 -0.08
N LEU A 211 18.79 6.80 -0.09
CA LEU A 211 17.71 6.75 -1.08
C LEU A 211 16.83 7.99 -0.98
N LEU A 212 16.36 8.33 0.22
CA LEU A 212 15.48 9.47 0.45
C LEU A 212 16.16 10.83 0.25
N ALA A 213 17.48 10.88 0.37
CA ALA A 213 18.29 12.07 0.09
C ALA A 213 18.63 12.22 -1.41
N THR A 214 18.41 11.19 -2.23
CA THR A 214 18.72 11.25 -3.67
C THR A 214 17.84 12.33 -4.33
N PRO A 215 18.45 13.25 -5.12
CA PRO A 215 17.71 14.30 -5.82
C PRO A 215 16.56 13.73 -6.68
N ASN A 216 15.42 14.35 -6.59
CA ASN A 216 14.21 13.96 -7.31
C ASN A 216 13.67 12.55 -6.99
N MET A 217 14.14 11.86 -5.99
CA MET A 217 13.60 10.55 -5.59
C MET A 217 12.21 10.67 -4.98
N ARG A 218 11.96 11.72 -4.22
CA ARG A 218 10.69 12.01 -3.55
C ARG A 218 10.16 13.39 -3.91
N ALA A 219 8.87 13.63 -3.65
CA ALA A 219 8.28 14.94 -3.84
C ALA A 219 9.05 16.00 -3.02
N PRO A 220 9.36 17.19 -3.58
CA PRO A 220 10.17 18.19 -2.90
C PRO A 220 9.61 18.67 -1.57
N SER A 221 8.28 18.71 -1.44
CA SER A 221 7.56 19.12 -0.23
C SER A 221 7.34 17.98 0.77
N SER A 222 7.75 16.75 0.43
CA SER A 222 7.54 15.60 1.32
C SER A 222 8.49 15.65 2.52
N GLU A 223 7.99 15.16 3.66
CA GLU A 223 8.78 14.93 4.85
C GLU A 223 8.88 13.43 5.13
N TYR A 224 9.94 13.01 5.80
CA TYR A 224 10.07 11.62 6.22
C TYR A 224 10.48 11.47 7.68
N SER A 225 9.96 10.42 8.29
CA SER A 225 10.21 10.05 9.67
C SER A 225 10.31 8.53 9.82
N TYR A 226 10.82 8.08 10.94
CA TYR A 226 11.00 6.68 11.26
C TYR A 226 10.02 6.24 12.35
N VAL A 227 9.54 5.01 12.22
CA VAL A 227 8.79 4.31 13.26
C VAL A 227 9.52 3.02 13.58
N VAL A 228 9.84 2.83 14.84
CA VAL A 228 10.32 1.55 15.37
C VAL A 228 9.10 0.69 15.66
N ASN A 229 8.93 -0.41 14.94
CA ASN A 229 7.81 -1.33 15.10
C ASN A 229 8.26 -2.62 15.80
N GLN A 230 7.31 -3.36 16.35
CA GLN A 230 7.54 -4.65 17.02
C GLN A 230 8.59 -4.54 18.17
N PHE A 231 8.56 -3.42 18.89
CA PHE A 231 9.44 -3.22 20.03
C PHE A 231 9.06 -4.17 21.18
N ASP A 232 9.99 -5.03 21.56
CA ASP A 232 9.82 -5.96 22.67
C ASP A 232 10.60 -5.49 23.91
N ALA A 233 9.89 -4.84 24.84
CA ALA A 233 10.47 -4.33 26.07
C ALA A 233 10.97 -5.43 27.03
N SER A 234 10.55 -6.69 26.85
CA SER A 234 11.00 -7.81 27.68
C SER A 234 12.43 -8.27 27.33
N ARG A 235 12.89 -8.00 26.09
CA ARG A 235 14.21 -8.38 25.60
C ARG A 235 15.24 -7.28 25.79
N GLU A 236 16.33 -7.59 26.48
CA GLU A 236 17.44 -6.65 26.69
C GLU A 236 18.00 -6.09 25.38
N PHE A 237 18.29 -6.95 24.43
CA PHE A 237 18.79 -6.55 23.10
C PHE A 237 17.82 -5.58 22.38
N SER A 238 16.51 -5.79 22.48
CA SER A 238 15.52 -4.90 21.88
C SER A 238 15.56 -3.51 22.52
N ARG A 239 15.70 -3.45 23.84
CA ARG A 239 15.85 -2.17 24.57
C ARG A 239 17.13 -1.44 24.19
N ASP A 240 18.25 -2.16 24.13
CA ASP A 240 19.55 -1.56 23.75
C ASP A 240 19.52 -1.03 22.32
N MET A 241 18.98 -1.82 21.37
CA MET A 241 18.82 -1.40 19.99
C MET A 241 17.88 -0.19 19.85
N HIS A 242 16.82 -0.14 20.65
CA HIS A 242 15.92 1.02 20.66
C HIS A 242 16.67 2.29 21.09
N GLU A 243 17.51 2.24 22.13
CA GLU A 243 18.32 3.38 22.55
C GLU A 243 19.33 3.81 21.49
N VAL A 244 19.95 2.85 20.79
CA VAL A 244 20.83 3.12 19.65
C VAL A 244 20.08 3.81 18.52
N LEU A 245 18.92 3.29 18.13
CA LEU A 245 18.06 3.85 17.09
C LEU A 245 17.59 5.26 17.45
N LYS A 246 17.17 5.47 18.69
CA LYS A 246 16.74 6.78 19.20
C LYS A 246 17.85 7.84 19.09
N ARG A 247 19.08 7.48 19.45
CA ARG A 247 20.24 8.38 19.29
C ARG A 247 20.57 8.64 17.82
N ARG A 248 20.52 7.60 16.97
CA ARG A 248 20.84 7.71 15.54
C ARG A 248 19.79 8.52 14.76
N LEU A 249 18.52 8.34 15.06
CA LEU A 249 17.41 8.97 14.36
C LEU A 249 17.04 10.35 14.90
N GLY A 250 17.28 10.58 16.19
CA GLY A 250 16.99 11.86 16.84
C GLY A 250 15.58 12.35 16.58
N GLY A 251 15.42 13.57 16.09
CA GLY A 251 14.13 14.19 15.79
C GLY A 251 13.35 13.54 14.62
N LYS A 252 13.97 12.64 13.87
CA LYS A 252 13.29 11.87 12.82
C LYS A 252 12.53 10.64 13.37
N LEU A 253 12.79 10.23 14.60
CA LEU A 253 12.02 9.15 15.23
C LEU A 253 10.64 9.68 15.63
N LEU A 254 9.63 9.27 14.90
CA LEU A 254 8.23 9.70 15.12
C LEU A 254 7.58 8.94 16.26
N GLY A 255 7.83 7.63 16.36
CA GLY A 255 7.21 6.80 17.36
C GLY A 255 7.79 5.39 17.44
N VAL A 256 7.37 4.70 18.49
CA VAL A 256 7.69 3.30 18.75
C VAL A 256 6.38 2.57 18.95
N VAL A 257 6.21 1.43 18.28
CA VAL A 257 5.04 0.56 18.43
C VAL A 257 5.48 -0.73 19.10
N SER A 258 4.92 -1.00 20.25
CA SER A 258 5.19 -2.19 21.03
C SER A 258 4.76 -3.45 20.29
N MET A 259 5.48 -4.55 20.52
CA MET A 259 5.10 -5.86 19.98
C MET A 259 3.80 -6.31 20.63
N ASP A 260 2.81 -6.65 19.81
CA ASP A 260 1.51 -7.16 20.26
C ASP A 260 0.96 -8.17 19.25
N HIS A 261 0.95 -9.43 19.64
CA HIS A 261 0.42 -10.51 18.79
C HIS A 261 -1.10 -10.40 18.61
N ALA A 262 -1.81 -9.94 19.65
CA ALA A 262 -3.26 -9.78 19.61
C ALA A 262 -3.70 -8.69 18.61
N LEU A 263 -2.87 -7.66 18.41
CA LEU A 263 -3.10 -6.64 17.39
C LEU A 263 -3.08 -7.25 15.97
N GLY A 264 -2.05 -8.06 15.68
CA GLY A 264 -1.93 -8.76 14.39
C GLY A 264 -3.09 -9.73 14.15
N GLU A 265 -3.49 -10.46 15.17
CA GLU A 265 -4.64 -11.38 15.13
C GLU A 265 -5.96 -10.64 14.89
N ALA A 266 -6.21 -9.54 15.60
CA ALA A 266 -7.43 -8.74 15.43
C ALA A 266 -7.56 -8.21 14.00
N LEU A 267 -6.46 -7.69 13.44
CA LEU A 267 -6.42 -7.22 12.05
C LEU A 267 -6.64 -8.37 11.05
N ALA A 268 -6.03 -9.54 11.28
CA ALA A 268 -6.23 -10.71 10.42
C ALA A 268 -7.69 -11.22 10.41
N TYR A 269 -8.43 -11.00 11.49
CA TYR A 269 -9.87 -11.28 11.55
C TYR A 269 -10.74 -10.13 11.06
N GLY A 270 -10.15 -9.05 10.55
CA GLY A 270 -10.88 -7.86 10.10
C GLY A 270 -11.53 -7.06 11.24
N HIS A 271 -11.06 -7.26 12.45
CA HIS A 271 -11.53 -6.53 13.62
C HIS A 271 -10.80 -5.18 13.75
N ASN A 272 -11.53 -4.14 14.18
CA ASN A 272 -10.88 -2.90 14.57
C ASN A 272 -9.98 -3.18 15.79
N PRO A 273 -8.66 -2.96 15.69
CA PRO A 273 -7.73 -3.25 16.77
C PRO A 273 -7.99 -2.45 18.04
N LEU A 274 -8.75 -1.35 17.95
CA LEU A 274 -9.08 -0.50 19.09
C LEU A 274 -10.33 -0.96 19.86
N LEU A 275 -11.21 -1.75 19.24
CA LEU A 275 -12.49 -2.16 19.88
C LEU A 275 -12.35 -3.35 20.83
N GLY A 276 -11.33 -4.19 20.67
CA GLY A 276 -11.17 -5.42 21.47
C GLY A 276 -10.03 -5.42 22.47
N ALA A 277 -8.99 -4.66 22.22
CA ALA A 277 -7.74 -4.64 22.98
C ALA A 277 -7.53 -3.31 23.76
N GLY A 278 -8.59 -2.67 24.17
CA GLY A 278 -8.70 -1.28 24.65
C GLY A 278 -7.69 -0.74 25.67
N SER A 279 -6.61 -1.45 25.94
CA SER A 279 -5.57 -1.02 26.87
C SER A 279 -4.19 -1.62 26.58
N SER A 280 -3.97 -2.26 25.41
CA SER A 280 -2.63 -2.78 25.14
C SER A 280 -1.66 -1.61 24.85
N PRO A 281 -0.38 -1.72 25.24
CA PRO A 281 0.63 -0.71 24.92
C PRO A 281 0.69 -0.41 23.41
N ALA A 282 0.59 -1.41 22.56
CA ALA A 282 0.61 -1.24 21.12
C ALA A 282 -0.59 -0.42 20.60
N CYS A 283 -1.78 -0.61 21.13
CA CYS A 283 -2.95 0.20 20.76
C CYS A 283 -2.75 1.66 21.15
N GLN A 284 -2.22 1.93 22.34
CA GLN A 284 -1.92 3.30 22.76
C GLN A 284 -0.81 3.92 21.89
N ASP A 285 0.23 3.16 21.58
CA ASP A 285 1.32 3.61 20.69
C ASP A 285 0.78 3.98 19.30
N LEU A 286 -0.13 3.17 18.73
CA LEU A 286 -0.77 3.42 17.45
C LEU A 286 -1.65 4.67 17.47
N LEU A 287 -2.43 4.88 18.53
CA LEU A 287 -3.23 6.10 18.68
C LEU A 287 -2.33 7.34 18.74
N ASN A 288 -1.26 7.30 19.52
CA ASN A 288 -0.30 8.39 19.63
C ASN A 288 0.38 8.66 18.28
N LEU A 289 0.76 7.61 17.56
CA LEU A 289 1.34 7.72 16.22
C LEU A 289 0.36 8.35 15.23
N SER A 290 -0.90 7.92 15.26
CA SER A 290 -1.96 8.47 14.40
C SER A 290 -2.18 9.96 14.66
N GLU A 291 -2.22 10.40 15.90
CA GLU A 291 -2.37 11.83 16.25
C GLU A 291 -1.17 12.66 15.78
N GLN A 292 0.05 12.14 15.90
CA GLN A 292 1.25 12.81 15.39
C GLN A 292 1.23 12.92 13.85
N LEU A 293 0.83 11.85 13.15
CA LEU A 293 0.70 11.86 11.69
C LEU A 293 -0.41 12.80 11.23
N LYS A 294 -1.54 12.79 11.93
CA LYS A 294 -2.65 13.71 11.66
C LYS A 294 -2.21 15.16 11.73
N SER A 295 -1.51 15.57 12.80
CA SER A 295 -0.95 16.91 12.92
C SER A 295 -0.04 17.30 11.75
N ARG A 296 0.70 16.35 11.16
CA ARG A 296 1.59 16.61 10.02
C ARG A 296 0.86 16.63 8.68
N LEU A 297 -0.29 16.00 8.58
CA LEU A 297 -1.09 15.94 7.35
C LEU A 297 -2.11 17.08 7.25
N GLU A 298 -2.48 17.72 8.35
CA GLU A 298 -3.44 18.84 8.40
C GLU A 298 -2.86 20.19 7.93
N PHE A 299 -1.53 20.29 7.70
CA PHE A 299 -0.86 21.55 7.29
C PHE A 299 -0.49 21.58 5.82
#